data_677826db9af2469595d1dcbca3e15548
#
_entry.id   677826db9af2469595d1dcbca3e15548
#
_cell.length_a   1.000
_cell.length_b   1.000
_cell.length_c   1.000
_cell.angle_alpha   90.00
_cell.angle_beta   90.00
_cell.angle_gamma   90.00
#
_symmetry.space_group_name_H-M   'P 1'
#
loop_
_entity.id
_entity.type
_entity.pdbx_description
1 polymer ?
#
loop_
_entity_poly.entity_id
_entity_poly.type
_entity_poly.pdbx_seq_one_letter_code
_entity_poly.pdbx_strand_id
1 'polypeptide(L)'
;SFFLFRTRNGLNLRAIGENPGTADAAGINVSKYKYLATCIGSGIAGLGGLYFVMEYSGGTWTDNGFGDRGWLAVALVIFAMWKPLNAIWGSILFGALYILYLYIPGLGRSTQEIFKALPYVVTIIVLVVISFRKKKEDQPPEGLGQAYFREER
;
A
#
# COMPACT_ATOMS: atom_id res chain seq x y z
N SER A 1 13.13 -2.97 2.64
CA SER A 1 13.83 -1.69 2.87
C SER A 1 15.24 -1.69 2.29
N PHE A 2 16.11 -2.65 2.65
CA PHE A 2 17.50 -2.70 2.15
C PHE A 2 17.59 -2.62 0.63
N PHE A 3 16.82 -3.43 -0.09
CA PHE A 3 16.79 -3.43 -1.56
C PHE A 3 16.52 -2.03 -2.15
N LEU A 4 15.48 -1.34 -1.67
CA LEU A 4 15.07 -0.03 -2.20
C LEU A 4 16.06 1.11 -1.90
N PHE A 5 16.82 1.03 -0.81
CA PHE A 5 17.67 2.12 -0.35
C PHE A 5 19.17 1.88 -0.55
N ARG A 6 19.59 0.62 -0.77
CA ARG A 6 21.00 0.24 -0.81
C ARG A 6 21.42 -0.46 -2.12
N THR A 7 20.49 -0.79 -3.02
CA THR A 7 20.83 -1.39 -4.31
C THR A 7 20.62 -0.42 -5.46
N ARG A 8 21.44 -0.55 -6.52
CA ARG A 8 21.34 0.25 -7.74
C ARG A 8 19.94 0.14 -8.37
N ASN A 9 19.38 -1.06 -8.44
CA ASN A 9 18.05 -1.28 -8.99
C ASN A 9 16.95 -0.64 -8.15
N GLY A 10 17.05 -0.68 -6.83
CA GLY A 10 16.11 -0.02 -5.93
C GLY A 10 16.18 1.52 -6.03
N LEU A 11 17.38 2.09 -6.14
CA LEU A 11 17.57 3.53 -6.34
C LEU A 11 17.01 3.97 -7.69
N ASN A 12 17.24 3.20 -8.77
CA ASN A 12 16.66 3.48 -10.08
C ASN A 12 15.13 3.45 -10.03
N LEU A 13 14.55 2.45 -9.34
CA LEU A 13 13.10 2.35 -9.17
C LEU A 13 12.51 3.57 -8.44
N ARG A 14 13.20 4.07 -7.41
CA ARG A 14 12.79 5.28 -6.69
C ARG A 14 12.93 6.53 -7.55
N ALA A 15 14.01 6.68 -8.29
CA ALA A 15 14.21 7.80 -9.22
C ALA A 15 13.09 7.87 -10.28
N ILE A 16 12.66 6.71 -10.80
CA ILE A 16 11.53 6.61 -11.73
C ILE A 16 10.21 7.01 -11.04
N GLY A 17 10.04 6.67 -9.78
CA GLY A 17 8.84 7.06 -9.00
C GLY A 17 8.76 8.56 -8.75
N GLU A 18 9.90 9.23 -8.56
CA GLU A 18 9.95 10.68 -8.36
C GLU A 18 9.82 11.45 -9.68
N ASN A 19 10.68 11.15 -10.66
CA ASN A 19 10.65 11.81 -11.95
C ASN A 19 11.05 10.85 -13.10
N PRO A 20 10.08 10.25 -13.79
CA PRO A 20 10.37 9.30 -14.87
C PRO A 20 11.10 9.94 -16.06
N GLY A 21 10.84 11.22 -16.36
CA GLY A 21 11.51 11.93 -17.44
C GLY A 21 13.01 12.13 -17.18
N THR A 22 13.36 12.54 -15.97
CA THR A 22 14.78 12.68 -15.56
C THR A 22 15.49 11.33 -15.51
N ALA A 23 14.81 10.27 -15.06
CA ALA A 23 15.36 8.91 -15.04
C ALA A 23 15.65 8.39 -16.45
N ASP A 24 14.76 8.65 -17.42
CA ASP A 24 14.98 8.28 -18.83
C ASP A 24 16.13 9.08 -19.44
N ALA A 25 16.25 10.38 -19.13
CA ALA A 25 17.38 11.20 -19.54
C ALA A 25 18.74 10.67 -19.04
N ALA A 26 18.74 10.05 -17.84
CA ALA A 26 19.90 9.37 -17.28
C ALA A 26 20.15 7.96 -17.88
N GLY A 27 19.40 7.56 -18.90
CA GLY A 27 19.56 6.27 -19.59
C GLY A 27 18.88 5.08 -18.89
N ILE A 28 17.98 5.34 -17.94
CA ILE A 28 17.25 4.28 -17.24
C ILE A 28 15.98 3.93 -18.04
N ASN A 29 15.79 2.65 -18.36
CA ASN A 29 14.60 2.21 -19.08
C ASN A 29 13.36 2.19 -18.17
N VAL A 30 12.61 3.29 -18.19
CA VAL A 30 11.43 3.53 -17.34
C VAL A 30 10.36 2.45 -17.51
N SER A 31 10.03 2.10 -18.76
CA SER A 31 8.99 1.11 -19.05
C SER A 31 9.33 -0.26 -18.46
N LYS A 32 10.57 -0.73 -18.63
CA LYS A 32 11.02 -2.01 -18.08
C LYS A 32 10.86 -2.06 -16.56
N TYR A 33 11.28 -1.00 -15.86
CA TYR A 33 11.17 -0.94 -14.40
C TYR A 33 9.71 -0.87 -13.93
N LYS A 34 8.86 -0.08 -14.62
CA LYS A 34 7.42 -0.02 -14.30
C LYS A 34 6.75 -1.39 -14.46
N TYR A 35 6.97 -2.08 -15.59
CA TYR A 35 6.42 -3.43 -15.81
C TYR A 35 6.92 -4.44 -14.76
N LEU A 36 8.22 -4.50 -14.52
CA LEU A 36 8.78 -5.42 -13.52
C LEU A 36 8.23 -5.14 -12.11
N ALA A 37 8.15 -3.88 -11.70
CA ALA A 37 7.62 -3.52 -10.39
C ALA A 37 6.15 -3.92 -10.25
N THR A 38 5.35 -3.69 -11.28
CA THR A 38 3.93 -4.09 -11.28
C THR A 38 3.78 -5.60 -11.25
N CYS A 39 4.53 -6.35 -12.09
CA CYS A 39 4.45 -7.82 -12.11
C CYS A 39 4.88 -8.44 -10.78
N ILE A 40 5.98 -7.95 -10.19
CA ILE A 40 6.46 -8.45 -8.90
C ILE A 40 5.46 -8.09 -7.78
N GLY A 41 4.97 -6.85 -7.76
CA GLY A 41 3.98 -6.40 -6.78
C GLY A 41 2.67 -7.19 -6.87
N SER A 42 2.15 -7.40 -8.08
CA SER A 42 0.94 -8.21 -8.31
C SER A 42 1.16 -9.67 -7.92
N GLY A 43 2.36 -10.23 -8.19
CA GLY A 43 2.70 -11.59 -7.77
C GLY A 43 2.69 -11.75 -6.25
N ILE A 44 3.27 -10.79 -5.52
CA ILE A 44 3.25 -10.80 -4.04
C ILE A 44 1.82 -10.64 -3.52
N ALA A 45 1.02 -9.75 -4.13
CA ALA A 45 -0.39 -9.58 -3.76
C ALA A 45 -1.20 -10.88 -4.02
N GLY A 46 -0.91 -11.58 -5.13
CA GLY A 46 -1.51 -12.89 -5.43
C GLY A 46 -1.20 -13.96 -4.37
N LEU A 47 0.03 -14.00 -3.86
CA LEU A 47 0.39 -14.88 -2.74
C LEU A 47 -0.39 -14.55 -1.48
N GLY A 48 -0.64 -13.25 -1.20
CA GLY A 48 -1.50 -12.81 -0.10
C GLY A 48 -2.94 -13.30 -0.27
N GLY A 49 -3.49 -13.23 -1.49
CA GLY A 49 -4.81 -13.77 -1.81
C GLY A 49 -4.89 -15.30 -1.64
N LEU A 50 -3.85 -16.01 -2.08
CA LEU A 50 -3.75 -17.45 -1.89
C LEU A 50 -3.75 -17.83 -0.40
N TYR A 51 -2.92 -17.14 0.41
CA TYR A 51 -2.90 -17.34 1.86
C TYR A 51 -4.30 -17.11 2.48
N PHE A 52 -4.99 -16.06 2.06
CA PHE A 52 -6.35 -15.78 2.54
C PHE A 52 -7.31 -16.93 2.23
N VAL A 53 -7.31 -17.46 1.02
CA VAL A 53 -8.21 -18.57 0.63
C VAL A 53 -7.86 -19.85 1.37
N MET A 54 -6.58 -20.18 1.51
CA MET A 54 -6.15 -21.43 2.12
C MET A 54 -6.34 -21.44 3.64
N GLU A 55 -5.97 -20.35 4.31
CA GLU A 55 -5.92 -20.29 5.78
C GLU A 55 -7.20 -19.69 6.36
N TYR A 56 -7.64 -18.56 5.84
CA TYR A 56 -8.80 -17.84 6.40
C TYR A 56 -10.14 -18.40 5.93
N SER A 57 -10.25 -18.80 4.67
CA SER A 57 -11.49 -19.35 4.08
C SER A 57 -11.54 -20.88 4.11
N GLY A 58 -10.56 -21.55 4.74
CA GLY A 58 -10.50 -23.01 4.86
C GLY A 58 -10.45 -23.75 3.50
N GLY A 59 -9.83 -23.14 2.49
CA GLY A 59 -9.73 -23.71 1.15
C GLY A 59 -10.99 -23.56 0.28
N THR A 60 -12.03 -22.91 0.78
CA THR A 60 -13.27 -22.69 0.02
C THR A 60 -13.24 -21.33 -0.67
N TRP A 61 -13.52 -21.33 -1.98
CA TRP A 61 -13.71 -20.10 -2.73
C TRP A 61 -15.14 -19.59 -2.53
N THR A 62 -15.28 -18.33 -2.17
CA THR A 62 -16.56 -17.63 -2.09
C THR A 62 -16.46 -16.31 -2.84
N ASP A 63 -17.46 -16.01 -3.68
CA ASP A 63 -17.56 -14.72 -4.32
C ASP A 63 -17.65 -13.62 -3.26
N ASN A 64 -16.89 -12.56 -3.45
CA ASN A 64 -16.72 -11.45 -2.47
C ASN A 64 -16.21 -11.85 -1.08
N GLY A 65 -15.67 -13.06 -0.90
CA GLY A 65 -15.12 -13.50 0.40
C GLY A 65 -14.00 -12.60 0.93
N PHE A 66 -13.26 -11.95 0.04
CA PHE A 66 -12.24 -10.97 0.40
C PHE A 66 -12.84 -9.63 0.86
N GLY A 67 -14.04 -9.26 0.37
CA GLY A 67 -14.76 -8.03 0.71
C GLY A 67 -13.93 -6.77 0.47
N ASP A 68 -14.07 -5.79 1.35
CA ASP A 68 -13.40 -4.49 1.25
C ASP A 68 -11.94 -4.47 1.71
N ARG A 69 -11.34 -5.64 1.99
CA ARG A 69 -9.96 -5.74 2.49
C ARG A 69 -8.92 -5.20 1.51
N GLY A 70 -9.22 -5.19 0.21
CA GLY A 70 -8.38 -4.53 -0.79
C GLY A 70 -8.24 -3.03 -0.55
N TRP A 71 -9.34 -2.36 -0.22
CA TRP A 71 -9.34 -0.94 0.14
C TRP A 71 -8.60 -0.68 1.45
N LEU A 72 -8.68 -1.61 2.41
CA LEU A 72 -7.90 -1.56 3.64
C LEU A 72 -6.38 -1.61 3.35
N ALA A 73 -5.96 -2.40 2.37
CA ALA A 73 -4.56 -2.45 1.95
C ALA A 73 -4.10 -1.12 1.32
N VAL A 74 -4.95 -0.45 0.52
CA VAL A 74 -4.66 0.89 -0.02
C VAL A 74 -4.54 1.91 1.11
N ALA A 75 -5.47 1.92 2.06
CA ALA A 75 -5.41 2.78 3.24
C ALA A 75 -4.12 2.55 4.04
N LEU A 76 -3.69 1.29 4.18
CA LEU A 76 -2.43 0.94 4.85
C LEU A 76 -1.21 1.54 4.14
N VAL A 77 -1.15 1.50 2.81
CA VAL A 77 -0.03 2.09 2.04
C VAL A 77 0.04 3.60 2.27
N ILE A 78 -1.09 4.28 2.26
CA ILE A 78 -1.19 5.72 2.54
C ILE A 78 -0.73 6.01 3.98
N PHE A 79 -1.23 5.25 4.95
CA PHE A 79 -0.83 5.34 6.36
C PHE A 79 0.69 5.17 6.53
N ALA A 80 1.27 4.20 5.82
CA ALA A 80 2.71 3.91 5.85
C ALA A 80 3.58 4.96 5.15
N MET A 81 2.99 5.98 4.52
CA MET A 81 3.71 7.03 3.78
C MET A 81 4.66 6.45 2.73
N TRP A 82 4.23 5.42 2.02
CA TRP A 82 5.02 4.68 1.02
C TRP A 82 6.36 4.12 1.55
N LYS A 83 6.56 4.08 2.87
CA LYS A 83 7.78 3.54 3.52
C LYS A 83 7.57 2.06 3.90
N PRO A 84 8.40 1.12 3.40
CA PRO A 84 8.18 -0.31 3.65
C PRO A 84 8.25 -0.73 5.13
N LEU A 85 9.09 -0.06 5.92
CA LEU A 85 9.17 -0.34 7.36
C LEU A 85 7.91 0.09 8.12
N ASN A 86 7.36 1.25 7.75
CA ASN A 86 6.12 1.73 8.34
C ASN A 86 4.95 0.82 7.96
N ALA A 87 4.96 0.21 6.76
CA ALA A 87 3.94 -0.73 6.34
C ALA A 87 3.88 -1.99 7.22
N ILE A 88 5.02 -2.46 7.73
CA ILE A 88 5.06 -3.61 8.66
C ILE A 88 4.35 -3.24 9.97
N TRP A 89 4.70 -2.11 10.58
CA TRP A 89 4.05 -1.66 11.81
C TRP A 89 2.58 -1.30 11.58
N GLY A 90 2.29 -0.65 10.45
CA GLY A 90 0.94 -0.34 10.04
C GLY A 90 0.07 -1.59 9.86
N SER A 91 0.60 -2.66 9.27
CA SER A 91 -0.16 -3.90 9.10
C SER A 91 -0.54 -4.57 10.42
N ILE A 92 0.35 -4.53 11.40
CA ILE A 92 0.07 -5.03 12.75
C ILE A 92 -1.01 -4.17 13.42
N LEU A 93 -0.87 -2.83 13.35
CA LEU A 93 -1.84 -1.90 13.91
C LEU A 93 -3.22 -2.06 13.25
N PHE A 94 -3.28 -2.11 11.92
CA PHE A 94 -4.54 -2.25 11.17
C PHE A 94 -5.19 -3.60 11.42
N GLY A 95 -4.40 -4.67 11.50
CA GLY A 95 -4.87 -5.99 11.88
C GLY A 95 -5.50 -5.99 13.27
N ALA A 96 -4.82 -5.38 14.26
CA ALA A 96 -5.33 -5.25 15.61
C ALA A 96 -6.63 -4.44 15.66
N LEU A 97 -6.70 -3.28 14.99
CA LEU A 97 -7.91 -2.46 14.92
C LEU A 97 -9.07 -3.20 14.23
N TYR A 98 -8.77 -3.96 13.16
CA TYR A 98 -9.78 -4.69 12.42
C TYR A 98 -10.42 -5.82 13.22
N ILE A 99 -9.67 -6.50 14.10
CA ILE A 99 -10.19 -7.60 14.92
C ILE A 99 -10.66 -7.15 16.31
N LEU A 100 -10.42 -5.88 16.66
CA LEU A 100 -10.72 -5.35 18.01
C LEU A 100 -12.18 -5.58 18.42
N TYR A 101 -13.12 -5.43 17.50
CA TYR A 101 -14.54 -5.62 17.78
C TYR A 101 -14.91 -7.04 18.21
N LEU A 102 -14.10 -8.05 17.85
CA LEU A 102 -14.34 -9.44 18.23
C LEU A 102 -14.10 -9.69 19.72
N TYR A 103 -13.26 -8.88 20.35
CA TYR A 103 -12.88 -9.02 21.76
C TYR A 103 -13.79 -8.23 22.70
N ILE A 104 -14.72 -7.44 22.20
CA ILE A 104 -15.64 -6.65 23.02
C ILE A 104 -17.01 -7.34 23.00
N PRO A 105 -17.42 -8.00 24.10
CA PRO A 105 -18.71 -8.67 24.17
C PRO A 105 -19.86 -7.66 24.20
N GLY A 106 -21.01 -8.02 23.61
CA GLY A 106 -22.23 -7.22 23.68
C GLY A 106 -22.33 -6.07 22.66
N LEU A 107 -21.44 -5.99 21.66
CA LEU A 107 -21.55 -5.00 20.60
C LEU A 107 -22.70 -5.32 19.64
N GLY A 108 -23.61 -4.36 19.45
CA GLY A 108 -24.62 -4.41 18.40
C GLY A 108 -24.00 -4.37 17.00
N ARG A 109 -24.73 -4.85 15.98
CA ARG A 109 -24.24 -4.85 14.57
C ARG A 109 -23.77 -3.49 14.10
N SER A 110 -24.51 -2.42 14.38
CA SER A 110 -24.13 -1.06 13.99
C SER A 110 -22.81 -0.61 14.60
N THR A 111 -22.55 -0.96 15.85
CA THR A 111 -21.29 -0.63 16.53
C THR A 111 -20.12 -1.42 15.95
N GLN A 112 -20.33 -2.68 15.56
CA GLN A 112 -19.30 -3.47 14.89
C GLN A 112 -18.84 -2.83 13.57
N GLU A 113 -19.78 -2.30 12.77
CA GLU A 113 -19.42 -1.62 11.51
C GLU A 113 -18.60 -0.34 11.76
N ILE A 114 -18.89 0.40 12.84
CA ILE A 114 -18.07 1.56 13.24
C ILE A 114 -16.64 1.12 13.59
N PHE A 115 -16.48 0.01 14.32
CA PHE A 115 -15.14 -0.52 14.63
C PHE A 115 -14.36 -0.95 13.39
N LYS A 116 -15.03 -1.55 12.40
CA LYS A 116 -14.39 -1.91 11.12
C LYS A 116 -13.93 -0.67 10.33
N ALA A 117 -14.57 0.48 10.53
CA ALA A 117 -14.18 1.75 9.92
C ALA A 117 -12.96 2.42 10.59
N LEU A 118 -12.57 2.00 11.81
CA LEU A 118 -11.46 2.61 12.56
C LEU A 118 -10.14 2.73 11.77
N PRO A 119 -9.66 1.72 11.03
CA PRO A 119 -8.44 1.85 10.25
C PRO A 119 -8.49 2.99 9.22
N TYR A 120 -9.64 3.21 8.61
CA TYR A 120 -9.84 4.30 7.65
C TYR A 120 -9.83 5.67 8.33
N VAL A 121 -10.48 5.78 9.49
CA VAL A 121 -10.47 6.99 10.31
C VAL A 121 -9.04 7.33 10.74
N VAL A 122 -8.28 6.36 11.21
CA VAL A 122 -6.85 6.53 11.57
C VAL A 122 -6.05 7.01 10.36
N THR A 123 -6.29 6.45 9.17
CA THR A 123 -5.62 6.88 7.93
C THR A 123 -5.92 8.35 7.61
N ILE A 124 -7.17 8.77 7.72
CA ILE A 124 -7.58 10.16 7.49
C ILE A 124 -6.86 11.10 8.49
N ILE A 125 -6.85 10.74 9.77
CA ILE A 125 -6.16 11.53 10.80
C ILE A 125 -4.67 11.68 10.47
N VAL A 126 -4.01 10.57 10.09
CA VAL A 126 -2.59 10.59 9.70
C VAL A 126 -2.36 11.47 8.48
N LEU A 127 -3.21 11.41 7.45
CA LEU A 127 -3.13 12.28 6.27
C LEU A 127 -3.24 13.76 6.64
N VAL A 128 -4.19 14.11 7.51
CA VAL A 128 -4.34 15.48 8.00
C VAL A 128 -3.08 15.96 8.73
N VAL A 129 -2.54 15.13 9.63
CA VAL A 129 -1.31 15.45 10.38
C VAL A 129 -0.11 15.64 9.45
N ILE A 130 0.05 14.77 8.44
CA ILE A 130 1.13 14.87 7.44
C ILE A 130 0.98 16.14 6.59
N SER A 131 -0.25 16.47 6.19
CA SER A 131 -0.55 17.68 5.42
C SER A 131 -0.08 18.95 6.15
N PHE A 132 -0.23 19.00 7.47
CA PHE A 132 0.29 20.12 8.27
C PHE A 132 1.82 20.13 8.37
N ARG A 133 2.47 18.96 8.39
CA ARG A 133 3.94 18.87 8.54
C ARG A 133 4.73 19.24 7.29
N LYS A 134 4.14 19.19 6.09
CA LYS A 134 4.74 19.55 4.78
C LYS A 134 6.15 18.99 4.52
N LYS A 135 6.52 17.86 5.13
CA LYS A 135 7.79 17.21 4.86
C LYS A 135 7.73 16.46 3.53
N LYS A 136 8.62 16.78 2.59
CA LYS A 136 8.71 16.13 1.27
C LYS A 136 8.90 14.61 1.36
N GLU A 137 9.57 14.14 2.41
CA GLU A 137 9.83 12.71 2.65
C GLU A 137 8.59 11.88 2.99
N ASP A 138 7.50 12.51 3.41
CA ASP A 138 6.26 11.88 3.83
C ASP A 138 5.16 12.00 2.75
N GLN A 139 5.49 12.64 1.62
CA GLN A 139 4.58 12.77 0.47
C GLN A 139 4.67 11.56 -0.46
N PRO A 140 3.60 11.29 -1.26
CA PRO A 140 3.65 10.27 -2.30
C PRO A 140 4.74 10.61 -3.32
N PRO A 141 5.31 9.60 -4.01
CA PRO A 141 6.19 9.84 -5.14
C PRO A 141 5.52 10.76 -6.17
N GLU A 142 6.24 11.76 -6.66
CA GLU A 142 5.68 12.82 -7.53
C GLU A 142 5.09 12.25 -8.85
N GLY A 143 5.68 11.16 -9.36
CA GLY A 143 5.20 10.45 -10.55
C GLY A 143 4.08 9.45 -10.28
N LEU A 144 3.50 9.39 -9.07
CA LEU A 144 2.44 8.45 -8.74
C LEU A 144 1.16 8.78 -9.54
N GLY A 145 0.63 7.78 -10.26
CA GLY A 145 -0.58 7.94 -11.05
C GLY A 145 -0.37 8.66 -12.39
N GLN A 146 0.84 9.13 -12.69
CA GLN A 146 1.13 9.77 -13.96
C GLN A 146 1.53 8.73 -15.03
N ALA A 147 0.88 8.83 -16.19
CA ALA A 147 1.31 8.10 -17.37
C ALA A 147 2.64 8.69 -17.87
N TYR A 148 3.54 7.83 -18.32
CA TYR A 148 4.81 8.25 -18.90
C TYR A 148 4.87 7.81 -20.35
N PHE A 149 4.96 8.80 -21.25
CA PHE A 149 5.17 8.59 -22.67
C PHE A 149 6.50 9.22 -23.08
N ARG A 150 7.37 8.44 -23.72
CA ARG A 150 8.71 8.90 -24.10
C ARG A 150 8.67 9.97 -25.19
N GLU A 151 7.59 10.00 -25.97
CA GLU A 151 7.42 10.88 -27.13
C GLU A 151 6.87 12.28 -26.78
N GLU A 152 6.43 12.48 -25.55
CA GLU A 152 5.87 13.77 -25.06
C GLU A 152 6.93 14.66 -24.37
N ARG A 153 8.17 14.63 -24.84
CA ARG A 153 9.24 15.49 -24.31
C ARG A 153 9.21 16.88 -24.91
#